data_7d2c34dd7e64ce8b880bf2d863c01b4d
#
_entry.id   7d2c34dd7e64ce8b880bf2d863c01b4d
#
_cell.length_a   1.000
_cell.length_b   1.000
_cell.length_c   1.000
_cell.angle_alpha   90.00
_cell.angle_beta   90.00
_cell.angle_gamma   90.00
#
_symmetry.space_group_name_H-M   'P 1'
#
loop_
_entity.id
_entity.type
_entity.pdbx_description
1 polymer ?
#
loop_
_entity_poly.entity_id
_entity_poly.type
_entity_poly.pdbx_seq_one_letter_code
_entity_poly.pdbx_strand_id
1 'polypeptide(L)'
;MLAAAALIVIKVFRVNKVEVEGNELYDAKVIEKAVLNDDYSWNSLYVYLKYRFVSTKDVPFVDTMEITLKDPQTLHIKVYEKGMMGYLYISSIDENAYFDKDGIVVETSSKVIDGTPQIIGINCDKVVLYEKLPIGNAKLREILTLTQALKRNSLIPDSVTYGVANEPVLAYGKVRVEMGSLDLLTQKVERLAKIKPSIENLEGTLHLENWTEETTNIVFDKKVTKKKASKKKKQ
;
A
#
# COMPACT_ATOMS: atom_id res chain seq x y z
N MET A 1 51.77 7.99 -10.65
CA MET A 1 50.54 7.58 -11.41
C MET A 1 49.41 7.14 -10.48
N LEU A 2 49.58 6.11 -9.64
CA LEU A 2 48.51 5.63 -8.72
C LEU A 2 48.03 6.67 -7.70
N ALA A 3 48.95 7.45 -7.08
CA ALA A 3 48.57 8.49 -6.14
C ALA A 3 47.78 9.65 -6.77
N ALA A 4 48.09 10.02 -8.00
CA ALA A 4 47.34 11.02 -8.74
C ALA A 4 45.91 10.51 -9.10
N ALA A 5 45.78 9.24 -9.52
CA ALA A 5 44.48 8.62 -9.77
C ALA A 5 43.61 8.55 -8.49
N ALA A 6 44.21 8.21 -7.34
CA ALA A 6 43.51 8.20 -6.04
C ALA A 6 43.01 9.60 -5.65
N LEU A 7 43.83 10.65 -5.84
CA LEU A 7 43.41 12.03 -5.56
C LEU A 7 42.27 12.51 -6.47
N ILE A 8 42.26 12.07 -7.73
CA ILE A 8 41.16 12.37 -8.66
C ILE A 8 39.86 11.71 -8.17
N VAL A 9 39.88 10.42 -7.80
CA VAL A 9 38.73 9.72 -7.27
C VAL A 9 38.19 10.39 -6.00
N ILE A 10 39.05 10.81 -5.09
CA ILE A 10 38.66 11.48 -3.83
C ILE A 10 38.03 12.86 -4.09
N LYS A 11 38.59 13.66 -5.01
CA LYS A 11 38.15 15.04 -5.23
C LYS A 11 36.98 15.14 -6.24
N VAL A 12 36.99 14.31 -7.26
CA VAL A 12 36.00 14.39 -8.35
C VAL A 12 34.67 13.67 -7.99
N PHE A 13 34.80 12.53 -7.32
CA PHE A 13 33.63 11.68 -6.99
C PHE A 13 33.10 11.94 -5.57
N ARG A 14 32.98 13.19 -5.16
CA ARG A 14 32.35 13.52 -3.89
C ARG A 14 30.86 13.70 -4.07
N VAL A 15 30.02 12.99 -3.27
CA VAL A 15 28.57 13.15 -3.29
C VAL A 15 28.18 14.56 -2.85
N ASN A 16 27.66 15.35 -3.77
CA ASN A 16 27.14 16.70 -3.53
C ASN A 16 25.62 16.75 -3.67
N LYS A 17 25.05 15.85 -4.49
CA LYS A 17 23.60 15.79 -4.77
C LYS A 17 23.16 14.36 -4.86
N VAL A 18 21.95 14.08 -4.32
CA VAL A 18 21.23 12.81 -4.47
C VAL A 18 19.86 13.13 -5.03
N GLU A 19 19.50 12.48 -6.13
CA GLU A 19 18.20 12.54 -6.75
C GLU A 19 17.51 11.18 -6.52
N VAL A 20 16.31 11.19 -5.93
CA VAL A 20 15.53 9.97 -5.66
C VAL A 20 14.26 10.01 -6.48
N GLU A 21 13.94 8.89 -7.13
CA GLU A 21 12.77 8.71 -7.97
C GLU A 21 12.04 7.40 -7.63
N GLY A 22 10.70 7.38 -7.74
CA GLY A 22 9.88 6.19 -7.51
C GLY A 22 9.62 5.85 -6.04
N ASN A 23 9.93 6.78 -5.13
CA ASN A 23 9.72 6.64 -3.70
C ASN A 23 8.32 7.18 -3.31
N GLU A 24 7.30 6.33 -3.34
CA GLU A 24 5.93 6.69 -2.92
C GLU A 24 5.72 6.52 -1.40
N LEU A 25 6.33 5.47 -0.79
CA LEU A 25 6.17 5.13 0.62
C LEU A 25 7.14 5.86 1.56
N TYR A 26 8.28 6.27 1.05
CA TYR A 26 9.34 6.90 1.85
C TYR A 26 9.74 8.26 1.31
N ASP A 27 9.98 9.21 2.21
CA ASP A 27 10.63 10.47 1.83
C ASP A 27 12.00 10.22 1.20
N ALA A 28 12.37 11.02 0.19
CA ALA A 28 13.66 10.94 -0.49
C ALA A 28 14.85 10.93 0.49
N LYS A 29 14.77 11.70 1.59
CA LYS A 29 15.82 11.72 2.64
C LYS A 29 15.97 10.41 3.39
N VAL A 30 14.89 9.63 3.53
CA VAL A 30 14.95 8.31 4.19
C VAL A 30 15.67 7.33 3.28
N ILE A 31 15.38 7.34 1.99
CA ILE A 31 16.07 6.52 0.98
C ILE A 31 17.55 6.94 0.87
N GLU A 32 17.83 8.23 0.77
CA GLU A 32 19.20 8.76 0.76
C GLU A 32 20.01 8.24 1.96
N LYS A 33 19.47 8.36 3.17
CA LYS A 33 20.11 7.89 4.40
C LYS A 33 20.27 6.36 4.44
N ALA A 34 19.35 5.61 3.84
CA ALA A 34 19.46 4.17 3.74
C ALA A 34 20.57 3.74 2.78
N VAL A 35 20.78 4.51 1.71
CA VAL A 35 21.85 4.26 0.71
C VAL A 35 23.21 4.74 1.19
N LEU A 36 23.27 5.95 1.77
CA LEU A 36 24.50 6.57 2.28
C LEU A 36 24.71 6.19 3.75
N ASN A 37 24.95 4.92 4.04
CA ASN A 37 24.84 4.34 5.39
C ASN A 37 26.20 3.91 6.02
N ASP A 38 27.32 4.28 5.40
CA ASP A 38 28.67 3.96 5.90
C ASP A 38 29.67 5.11 5.73
N ASP A 39 30.86 4.95 6.30
CA ASP A 39 31.94 5.97 6.36
C ASP A 39 32.52 6.35 4.99
N TYR A 40 32.27 5.53 3.94
CA TYR A 40 32.76 5.75 2.59
C TYR A 40 31.69 6.30 1.65
N SER A 41 30.46 6.44 2.13
CA SER A 41 29.31 6.89 1.33
C SER A 41 29.40 8.35 0.87
N TRP A 42 30.42 9.09 1.31
CA TRP A 42 30.73 10.42 0.78
C TRP A 42 31.25 10.37 -0.67
N ASN A 43 31.71 9.18 -1.16
CA ASN A 43 32.25 8.99 -2.51
C ASN A 43 31.20 8.32 -3.41
N SER A 44 30.76 9.03 -4.45
CA SER A 44 29.70 8.58 -5.35
C SER A 44 30.08 7.33 -6.16
N LEU A 45 31.34 7.21 -6.57
CA LEU A 45 31.83 6.04 -7.28
C LEU A 45 31.82 4.79 -6.37
N TYR A 46 32.22 4.96 -5.10
CA TYR A 46 32.15 3.89 -4.12
C TYR A 46 30.70 3.42 -3.93
N VAL A 47 29.76 4.34 -3.71
CA VAL A 47 28.32 3.99 -3.56
C VAL A 47 27.81 3.26 -4.79
N TYR A 48 28.09 3.76 -5.99
CA TYR A 48 27.71 3.10 -7.24
C TYR A 48 28.24 1.67 -7.33
N LEU A 49 29.53 1.46 -7.07
CA LEU A 49 30.17 0.14 -7.13
C LEU A 49 29.66 -0.80 -6.03
N LYS A 50 29.44 -0.28 -4.81
CA LYS A 50 28.86 -1.04 -3.70
C LYS A 50 27.51 -1.64 -4.08
N TYR A 51 26.59 -0.83 -4.59
CA TYR A 51 25.25 -1.28 -4.96
C TYR A 51 25.20 -2.14 -6.23
N ARG A 52 26.22 -2.05 -7.06
CA ARG A 52 26.35 -2.88 -8.27
C ARG A 52 26.91 -4.27 -8.01
N PHE A 53 27.83 -4.42 -7.04
CA PHE A 53 28.61 -5.65 -6.86
C PHE A 53 28.49 -6.26 -5.47
N VAL A 54 27.94 -5.56 -4.50
CA VAL A 54 27.83 -6.03 -3.12
C VAL A 54 26.35 -6.14 -2.75
N SER A 55 25.96 -7.23 -2.10
CA SER A 55 24.62 -7.36 -1.53
C SER A 55 24.45 -6.30 -0.43
N THR A 56 23.43 -5.48 -0.54
CA THR A 56 23.13 -4.40 0.40
C THR A 56 22.00 -4.80 1.33
N LYS A 57 21.84 -4.06 2.43
CA LYS A 57 20.78 -4.30 3.40
C LYS A 57 19.42 -3.95 2.77
N ASP A 58 18.45 -4.83 2.95
CA ASP A 58 17.08 -4.62 2.48
C ASP A 58 16.42 -3.43 3.19
N VAL A 59 15.69 -2.63 2.43
CA VAL A 59 14.82 -1.59 2.95
C VAL A 59 13.38 -2.16 2.93
N PRO A 60 12.67 -2.19 4.07
CA PRO A 60 11.32 -2.73 4.10
C PRO A 60 10.43 -2.08 3.04
N PHE A 61 9.55 -2.85 2.42
CA PHE A 61 8.63 -2.43 1.34
C PHE A 61 9.30 -1.96 0.04
N VAL A 62 10.62 -1.97 -0.05
CA VAL A 62 11.36 -1.74 -1.30
C VAL A 62 11.73 -3.09 -1.90
N ASP A 63 11.39 -3.29 -3.17
CA ASP A 63 11.76 -4.50 -3.92
C ASP A 63 13.20 -4.41 -4.40
N THR A 64 13.55 -3.31 -5.06
CA THR A 64 14.91 -3.07 -5.53
C THR A 64 15.21 -1.57 -5.63
N MET A 65 16.50 -1.23 -5.62
CA MET A 65 16.99 0.12 -5.87
C MET A 65 18.07 0.07 -6.95
N GLU A 66 17.89 0.86 -7.98
CA GLU A 66 18.89 1.07 -9.02
C GLU A 66 19.65 2.36 -8.75
N ILE A 67 20.97 2.27 -8.54
CA ILE A 67 21.81 3.42 -8.24
C ILE A 67 22.72 3.67 -9.43
N THR A 68 22.64 4.87 -9.98
CA THR A 68 23.41 5.32 -11.13
C THR A 68 24.11 6.64 -10.83
N LEU A 69 25.16 6.94 -11.61
CA LEU A 69 25.82 8.24 -11.59
C LEU A 69 25.27 9.09 -12.73
N LYS A 70 24.60 10.20 -12.43
CA LYS A 70 24.21 11.19 -13.42
C LYS A 70 25.41 12.03 -13.87
N ASP A 71 26.28 12.33 -12.94
CA ASP A 71 27.60 12.90 -13.09
C ASP A 71 28.48 12.44 -11.90
N PRO A 72 29.80 12.76 -11.86
CA PRO A 72 30.66 12.29 -10.78
C PRO A 72 30.26 12.69 -9.36
N GLN A 73 29.43 13.72 -9.21
CA GLN A 73 29.03 14.27 -7.92
C GLN A 73 27.54 14.07 -7.61
N THR A 74 26.77 13.56 -8.57
CA THR A 74 25.31 13.37 -8.46
C THR A 74 24.96 11.89 -8.55
N LEU A 75 24.43 11.34 -7.46
CA LEU A 75 23.82 10.01 -7.42
C LEU A 75 22.36 10.13 -7.84
N HIS A 76 21.91 9.23 -8.71
CA HIS A 76 20.52 9.03 -9.02
C HIS A 76 20.08 7.65 -8.50
N ILE A 77 19.08 7.64 -7.63
CA ILE A 77 18.53 6.47 -6.95
C ILE A 77 17.11 6.27 -7.47
N LYS A 78 16.88 5.21 -8.22
CA LYS A 78 15.54 4.80 -8.63
C LYS A 78 15.07 3.67 -7.72
N VAL A 79 13.96 3.92 -7.04
CA VAL A 79 13.35 3.00 -6.08
C VAL A 79 12.21 2.25 -6.78
N TYR A 80 12.17 0.94 -6.61
CA TYR A 80 11.05 0.10 -7.00
C TYR A 80 10.43 -0.46 -5.73
N GLU A 81 9.22 -0.02 -5.42
CA GLU A 81 8.52 -0.45 -4.22
C GLU A 81 7.73 -1.73 -4.46
N LYS A 82 7.56 -2.54 -3.41
CA LYS A 82 6.79 -3.77 -3.45
C LYS A 82 5.33 -3.47 -3.77
N GLY A 83 4.81 -4.08 -4.81
CA GLY A 83 3.44 -3.89 -5.28
C GLY A 83 2.41 -4.55 -4.38
N MET A 84 1.97 -3.90 -3.31
CA MET A 84 1.00 -4.44 -2.36
C MET A 84 -0.45 -4.28 -2.85
N MET A 85 -1.28 -5.31 -2.59
CA MET A 85 -2.72 -5.32 -2.88
C MET A 85 -3.58 -5.26 -1.62
N GLY A 86 -3.03 -5.62 -0.48
CA GLY A 86 -3.68 -5.64 0.81
C GLY A 86 -2.79 -6.27 1.87
N TYR A 87 -3.28 -6.29 3.10
CA TYR A 87 -2.61 -7.00 4.19
C TYR A 87 -3.61 -7.69 5.12
N LEU A 88 -3.16 -8.75 5.77
CA LEU A 88 -3.85 -9.43 6.87
C LEU A 88 -3.04 -9.27 8.15
N TYR A 89 -3.72 -9.04 9.26
CA TYR A 89 -3.08 -9.11 10.57
C TYR A 89 -2.90 -10.57 10.99
N ILE A 90 -1.70 -10.95 11.36
CA ILE A 90 -1.32 -12.31 11.75
C ILE A 90 -1.03 -12.31 13.26
N SER A 91 -1.98 -12.80 14.02
CA SER A 91 -1.93 -12.76 15.50
C SER A 91 -0.77 -13.56 16.10
N SER A 92 -0.31 -14.61 15.41
CA SER A 92 0.79 -15.46 15.89
C SER A 92 2.16 -14.75 15.92
N ILE A 93 2.33 -13.72 15.12
CA ILE A 93 3.58 -12.93 15.02
C ILE A 93 3.39 -11.45 15.39
N ASP A 94 2.14 -11.03 15.71
CA ASP A 94 1.76 -9.64 15.99
C ASP A 94 2.16 -8.65 14.90
N GLU A 95 2.06 -9.08 13.63
CA GLU A 95 2.43 -8.29 12.45
C GLU A 95 1.37 -8.38 11.35
N ASN A 96 1.43 -7.43 10.42
CA ASN A 96 0.65 -7.41 9.19
C ASN A 96 1.42 -8.11 8.08
N ALA A 97 0.83 -9.10 7.43
CA ALA A 97 1.37 -9.76 6.26
C ALA A 97 0.83 -9.08 5.00
N TYR A 98 1.70 -8.42 4.26
CA TYR A 98 1.41 -7.73 3.01
C TYR A 98 1.56 -8.68 1.83
N PHE A 99 0.60 -8.67 0.92
CA PHE A 99 0.60 -9.56 -0.25
C PHE A 99 0.48 -8.77 -1.56
N ASP A 100 1.06 -9.34 -2.60
CA ASP A 100 1.08 -8.77 -3.95
C ASP A 100 -0.15 -9.20 -4.79
N LYS A 101 -0.13 -8.83 -6.08
CA LYS A 101 -1.18 -9.16 -7.07
C LYS A 101 -1.38 -10.67 -7.32
N ASP A 102 -0.41 -11.49 -6.97
CA ASP A 102 -0.44 -12.95 -7.13
C ASP A 102 -0.79 -13.66 -5.81
N GLY A 103 -0.98 -12.87 -4.73
CA GLY A 103 -1.28 -13.34 -3.39
C GLY A 103 -0.05 -13.87 -2.65
N ILE A 104 1.14 -13.48 -3.08
CA ILE A 104 2.40 -13.84 -2.43
C ILE A 104 2.68 -12.84 -1.31
N VAL A 105 3.07 -13.32 -0.14
CA VAL A 105 3.47 -12.49 0.99
C VAL A 105 4.81 -11.85 0.67
N VAL A 106 4.82 -10.54 0.48
CA VAL A 106 6.03 -9.79 0.09
C VAL A 106 6.72 -9.10 1.25
N GLU A 107 5.99 -8.88 2.37
CA GLU A 107 6.54 -8.24 3.56
C GLU A 107 5.73 -8.61 4.80
N THR A 108 6.36 -8.63 5.99
CA THR A 108 5.67 -8.62 7.28
C THR A 108 6.16 -7.41 8.10
N SER A 109 5.24 -6.71 8.73
CA SER A 109 5.58 -5.52 9.54
C SER A 109 4.46 -5.13 10.47
N SER A 110 4.78 -4.61 11.65
CA SER A 110 3.80 -3.96 12.53
C SER A 110 3.35 -2.59 12.01
N LYS A 111 4.09 -2.02 11.04
CA LYS A 111 3.76 -0.73 10.43
C LYS A 111 2.56 -0.88 9.49
N VAL A 112 1.61 0.04 9.57
CA VAL A 112 0.50 0.16 8.60
C VAL A 112 0.94 1.09 7.48
N ILE A 113 0.71 0.67 6.24
CA ILE A 113 1.03 1.45 5.03
C ILE A 113 -0.25 2.05 4.47
N ASP A 114 -0.27 3.37 4.38
CA ASP A 114 -1.37 4.11 3.78
C ASP A 114 -1.62 3.67 2.33
N GLY A 115 -2.86 3.68 1.90
CA GLY A 115 -3.21 3.26 0.54
C GLY A 115 -3.13 1.74 0.31
N THR A 116 -3.02 0.93 1.39
CA THR A 116 -3.08 -0.53 1.33
C THR A 116 -4.21 -1.02 2.23
N PRO A 117 -5.25 -1.68 1.69
CA PRO A 117 -6.43 -2.07 2.48
C PRO A 117 -6.15 -3.23 3.42
N GLN A 118 -6.70 -3.16 4.62
CA GLN A 118 -6.73 -4.30 5.53
C GLN A 118 -7.81 -5.30 5.10
N ILE A 119 -7.47 -6.58 5.03
CA ILE A 119 -8.43 -7.67 4.80
C ILE A 119 -8.78 -8.28 6.16
N ILE A 120 -10.05 -8.20 6.52
CA ILE A 120 -10.56 -8.61 7.84
C ILE A 120 -11.55 -9.78 7.69
N GLY A 121 -11.59 -10.67 8.67
CA GLY A 121 -12.51 -11.81 8.69
C GLY A 121 -12.02 -13.03 7.92
N ILE A 122 -10.74 -13.05 7.56
CA ILE A 122 -10.07 -14.19 6.93
C ILE A 122 -9.16 -14.85 7.95
N ASN A 123 -9.36 -16.14 8.22
CA ASN A 123 -8.49 -16.91 9.10
C ASN A 123 -7.16 -17.21 8.41
N CYS A 124 -6.09 -16.68 8.96
CA CYS A 124 -4.72 -16.93 8.51
C CYS A 124 -3.80 -16.85 9.73
N ASP A 125 -3.39 -18.02 10.24
CA ASP A 125 -2.62 -18.09 11.49
C ASP A 125 -1.10 -18.02 11.28
N LYS A 126 -0.63 -18.38 10.10
CA LYS A 126 0.79 -18.43 9.77
C LYS A 126 1.01 -17.99 8.32
N VAL A 127 2.10 -17.30 8.10
CA VAL A 127 2.55 -16.90 6.75
C VAL A 127 4.03 -17.21 6.61
N VAL A 128 4.46 -17.40 5.37
CA VAL A 128 5.88 -17.54 5.00
C VAL A 128 6.17 -16.48 3.95
N LEU A 129 7.24 -15.74 4.15
CA LEU A 129 7.67 -14.70 3.22
C LEU A 129 8.00 -15.33 1.85
N TYR A 130 7.55 -14.67 0.80
CA TYR A 130 7.67 -15.12 -0.60
C TYR A 130 6.87 -16.38 -0.97
N GLU A 131 5.95 -16.82 -0.11
CA GLU A 131 4.98 -17.85 -0.41
C GLU A 131 3.56 -17.28 -0.51
N LYS A 132 2.66 -18.04 -1.15
CA LYS A 132 1.25 -17.66 -1.22
C LYS A 132 0.61 -17.65 0.16
N LEU A 133 -0.30 -16.71 0.37
CA LEU A 133 -1.18 -16.70 1.54
C LEU A 133 -1.86 -18.06 1.70
N PRO A 134 -1.74 -18.72 2.87
CA PRO A 134 -2.27 -20.07 3.12
C PRO A 134 -3.78 -20.02 3.43
N ILE A 135 -4.55 -19.40 2.54
CA ILE A 135 -6.01 -19.35 2.57
C ILE A 135 -6.58 -20.09 1.35
N GLY A 136 -7.85 -20.46 1.41
CA GLY A 136 -8.47 -21.21 0.31
C GLY A 136 -8.34 -20.49 -1.03
N ASN A 137 -7.93 -21.22 -2.08
CA ASN A 137 -7.65 -20.65 -3.41
C ASN A 137 -8.83 -19.84 -4.00
N ALA A 138 -10.07 -20.25 -3.74
CA ALA A 138 -11.24 -19.53 -4.19
C ALA A 138 -11.36 -18.16 -3.51
N LYS A 139 -11.17 -18.13 -2.17
CA LYS A 139 -11.21 -16.89 -1.39
C LYS A 139 -10.05 -15.96 -1.73
N LEU A 140 -8.84 -16.49 -1.91
CA LEU A 140 -7.68 -15.70 -2.34
C LEU A 140 -7.96 -15.03 -3.69
N ARG A 141 -8.49 -15.77 -4.66
CA ARG A 141 -8.83 -15.26 -5.98
C ARG A 141 -9.88 -14.15 -5.91
N GLU A 142 -10.89 -14.33 -5.07
CA GLU A 142 -11.94 -13.33 -4.81
C GLU A 142 -11.33 -12.03 -4.26
N ILE A 143 -10.51 -12.12 -3.20
CA ILE A 143 -9.81 -10.97 -2.60
C ILE A 143 -8.95 -10.25 -3.64
N LEU A 144 -8.15 -10.98 -4.41
CA LEU A 144 -7.28 -10.40 -5.43
C LEU A 144 -8.06 -9.73 -6.54
N THR A 145 -9.15 -10.35 -7.01
CA THR A 145 -10.02 -9.78 -8.06
C THR A 145 -10.63 -8.46 -7.59
N LEU A 146 -11.15 -8.43 -6.36
CA LEU A 146 -11.75 -7.23 -5.78
C LEU A 146 -10.70 -6.12 -5.57
N THR A 147 -9.59 -6.42 -4.90
CA THR A 147 -8.56 -5.42 -4.58
C THR A 147 -7.91 -4.85 -5.83
N GLN A 148 -7.66 -5.68 -6.85
CA GLN A 148 -7.15 -5.22 -8.14
C GLN A 148 -8.15 -4.31 -8.87
N ALA A 149 -9.45 -4.65 -8.88
CA ALA A 149 -10.47 -3.82 -9.49
C ALA A 149 -10.59 -2.46 -8.79
N LEU A 150 -10.58 -2.44 -7.46
CA LEU A 150 -10.58 -1.21 -6.67
C LEU A 150 -9.34 -0.35 -6.92
N LYS A 151 -8.14 -0.96 -6.93
CA LYS A 151 -6.88 -0.25 -7.17
C LYS A 151 -6.83 0.38 -8.57
N ARG A 152 -7.26 -0.34 -9.61
CA ARG A 152 -7.32 0.18 -11.00
C ARG A 152 -8.22 1.41 -11.14
N ASN A 153 -9.24 1.53 -10.29
CA ASN A 153 -10.17 2.65 -10.30
C ASN A 153 -9.85 3.71 -9.23
N SER A 154 -8.69 3.63 -8.58
CA SER A 154 -8.28 4.53 -7.49
C SER A 154 -9.30 4.60 -6.33
N LEU A 155 -9.93 3.47 -6.04
CA LEU A 155 -10.97 3.29 -5.02
C LEU A 155 -10.47 2.42 -3.86
N ILE A 156 -9.25 2.62 -3.41
CA ILE A 156 -8.67 1.83 -2.34
C ILE A 156 -9.41 2.16 -1.04
N PRO A 157 -10.06 1.17 -0.36
CA PRO A 157 -10.70 1.37 0.95
C PRO A 157 -9.68 1.28 2.09
N ASP A 158 -10.07 1.71 3.28
CA ASP A 158 -9.29 1.50 4.50
C ASP A 158 -9.27 0.00 4.86
N SER A 159 -10.40 -0.68 4.66
CA SER A 159 -10.50 -2.12 4.88
C SER A 159 -11.55 -2.79 4.00
N VAL A 160 -11.36 -4.11 3.83
CA VAL A 160 -12.33 -5.04 3.22
C VAL A 160 -12.65 -6.09 4.27
N THR A 161 -13.89 -6.11 4.76
CA THR A 161 -14.34 -7.03 5.79
C THR A 161 -15.21 -8.13 5.21
N TYR A 162 -14.88 -9.38 5.52
CA TYR A 162 -15.68 -10.56 5.22
C TYR A 162 -16.36 -11.03 6.49
N GLY A 163 -17.68 -10.83 6.58
CA GLY A 163 -18.50 -11.26 7.71
C GLY A 163 -19.04 -12.69 7.55
N VAL A 164 -20.09 -13.00 8.31
CA VAL A 164 -20.74 -14.33 8.29
C VAL A 164 -21.30 -14.70 6.91
N ALA A 165 -21.82 -13.72 6.17
CA ALA A 165 -22.29 -13.90 4.81
C ALA A 165 -21.18 -14.17 3.80
N ASN A 166 -19.90 -13.99 4.22
CA ASN A 166 -18.74 -14.16 3.39
C ASN A 166 -18.68 -13.21 2.16
N GLU A 167 -19.47 -12.14 2.19
CA GLU A 167 -19.52 -11.07 1.20
C GLU A 167 -18.66 -9.88 1.64
N PRO A 168 -17.97 -9.20 0.71
CA PRO A 168 -17.10 -8.10 1.07
C PRO A 168 -17.85 -6.81 1.39
N VAL A 169 -17.49 -6.21 2.49
CA VAL A 169 -17.90 -4.87 2.90
C VAL A 169 -16.68 -3.96 2.91
N LEU A 170 -16.70 -2.89 2.13
CA LEU A 170 -15.60 -1.92 2.06
C LEU A 170 -15.84 -0.81 3.10
N ALA A 171 -14.76 -0.32 3.71
CA ALA A 171 -14.81 0.84 4.58
C ALA A 171 -14.00 2.00 3.97
N TYR A 172 -14.60 3.19 3.97
CA TYR A 172 -13.99 4.46 3.61
C TYR A 172 -14.29 5.48 4.72
N GLY A 173 -13.44 5.56 5.73
CA GLY A 173 -13.71 6.37 6.91
C GLY A 173 -15.00 5.95 7.61
N LYS A 174 -16.03 6.78 7.52
CA LYS A 174 -17.36 6.52 8.12
C LYS A 174 -18.40 5.93 7.16
N VAL A 175 -17.99 5.73 5.91
CA VAL A 175 -18.86 5.13 4.90
C VAL A 175 -18.55 3.65 4.78
N ARG A 176 -19.59 2.83 4.83
CA ARG A 176 -19.54 1.40 4.52
C ARG A 176 -20.16 1.17 3.16
N VAL A 177 -19.60 0.24 2.38
CA VAL A 177 -20.13 -0.15 1.09
C VAL A 177 -20.32 -1.66 1.09
N GLU A 178 -21.57 -2.11 1.07
CA GLU A 178 -21.93 -3.52 0.97
C GLU A 178 -21.93 -3.94 -0.49
N MET A 179 -20.94 -4.78 -0.86
CA MET A 179 -20.74 -5.17 -2.26
C MET A 179 -21.60 -6.36 -2.68
N GLY A 180 -22.01 -7.22 -1.70
CA GLY A 180 -22.63 -8.50 -1.98
C GLY A 180 -21.73 -9.43 -2.78
N SER A 181 -22.32 -10.24 -3.66
CA SER A 181 -21.54 -11.08 -4.57
C SER A 181 -20.67 -10.24 -5.50
N LEU A 182 -19.58 -10.82 -6.01
CA LEU A 182 -18.72 -10.14 -6.99
C LEU A 182 -19.22 -10.25 -8.44
N ASP A 183 -20.45 -10.72 -8.63
CA ASP A 183 -21.11 -10.62 -9.92
C ASP A 183 -21.24 -9.14 -10.31
N LEU A 184 -21.03 -8.86 -11.58
CA LEU A 184 -21.03 -7.48 -12.10
C LEU A 184 -20.02 -6.54 -11.39
N LEU A 185 -18.89 -7.09 -10.90
CA LEU A 185 -17.90 -6.32 -10.14
C LEU A 185 -17.47 -5.04 -10.86
N THR A 186 -17.19 -5.11 -12.17
CA THR A 186 -16.77 -3.96 -12.96
C THR A 186 -17.79 -2.83 -12.89
N GLN A 187 -19.06 -3.16 -13.12
CA GLN A 187 -20.15 -2.18 -13.08
C GLN A 187 -20.37 -1.62 -11.67
N LYS A 188 -20.31 -2.47 -10.63
CA LYS A 188 -20.39 -2.01 -9.22
C LYS A 188 -19.26 -1.04 -8.87
N VAL A 189 -18.03 -1.35 -9.29
CA VAL A 189 -16.87 -0.48 -9.07
C VAL A 189 -17.00 0.85 -9.82
N GLU A 190 -17.43 0.83 -11.07
CA GLU A 190 -17.71 2.06 -11.84
C GLU A 190 -18.81 2.92 -11.19
N ARG A 191 -19.86 2.30 -10.65
CA ARG A 191 -20.89 3.01 -9.91
C ARG A 191 -20.35 3.62 -8.62
N LEU A 192 -19.58 2.84 -7.87
CA LEU A 192 -18.91 3.33 -6.66
C LEU A 192 -18.02 4.55 -6.97
N ALA A 193 -17.24 4.51 -8.06
CA ALA A 193 -16.39 5.61 -8.49
C ALA A 193 -17.17 6.91 -8.70
N LYS A 194 -18.36 6.82 -9.29
CA LYS A 194 -19.23 7.97 -9.55
C LYS A 194 -19.89 8.51 -8.28
N ILE A 195 -20.23 7.64 -7.33
CA ILE A 195 -20.99 8.00 -6.12
C ILE A 195 -20.08 8.45 -4.99
N LYS A 196 -18.88 7.84 -4.84
CA LYS A 196 -17.95 8.08 -3.72
C LYS A 196 -17.71 9.55 -3.42
N PRO A 197 -17.44 10.45 -4.40
CA PRO A 197 -17.21 11.87 -4.12
C PRO A 197 -18.41 12.58 -3.44
N SER A 198 -19.63 12.06 -3.67
CA SER A 198 -20.85 12.64 -3.09
C SER A 198 -21.13 12.18 -1.67
N ILE A 199 -20.52 11.07 -1.23
CA ILE A 199 -20.79 10.46 0.07
C ILE A 199 -19.56 10.44 1.00
N GLU A 200 -18.37 10.78 0.54
CA GLU A 200 -17.12 10.67 1.31
C GLU A 200 -17.12 11.41 2.65
N ASN A 201 -17.87 12.52 2.74
CA ASN A 201 -18.02 13.34 3.97
C ASN A 201 -19.27 12.95 4.79
N LEU A 202 -19.96 11.89 4.42
CA LEU A 202 -21.15 11.40 5.11
C LEU A 202 -20.79 10.25 6.06
N GLU A 203 -21.78 9.86 6.87
CA GLU A 203 -21.73 8.63 7.66
C GLU A 203 -22.93 7.77 7.30
N GLY A 204 -22.70 6.52 6.88
CA GLY A 204 -23.77 5.65 6.45
C GLY A 204 -23.30 4.43 5.67
N THR A 205 -24.27 3.75 5.06
CA THR A 205 -24.02 2.52 4.28
C THR A 205 -24.56 2.69 2.85
N LEU A 206 -23.69 2.43 1.87
CA LEU A 206 -24.02 2.33 0.45
C LEU A 206 -24.31 0.88 0.12
N HIS A 207 -25.48 0.62 -0.46
CA HIS A 207 -25.97 -0.72 -0.78
C HIS A 207 -25.73 -1.02 -2.26
N LEU A 208 -24.75 -1.87 -2.57
CA LEU A 208 -24.46 -2.40 -3.91
C LEU A 208 -24.73 -3.91 -4.00
N GLU A 209 -25.08 -4.57 -2.89
CA GLU A 209 -25.33 -6.01 -2.82
C GLU A 209 -26.54 -6.43 -3.68
N ASN A 210 -27.55 -5.56 -3.76
CA ASN A 210 -28.77 -5.81 -4.54
C ASN A 210 -28.75 -5.16 -5.93
N TRP A 211 -27.61 -4.58 -6.33
CA TRP A 211 -27.53 -3.90 -7.61
C TRP A 211 -27.48 -4.88 -8.77
N THR A 212 -28.31 -4.63 -9.79
CA THR A 212 -28.35 -5.34 -11.07
C THR A 212 -28.30 -4.33 -12.22
N GLU A 213 -28.13 -4.78 -13.46
CA GLU A 213 -28.12 -3.90 -14.63
C GLU A 213 -29.44 -3.15 -14.85
N GLU A 214 -30.54 -3.72 -14.38
CA GLU A 214 -31.89 -3.13 -14.43
C GLU A 214 -32.12 -2.11 -13.29
N THR A 215 -31.28 -2.11 -12.27
CA THR A 215 -31.43 -1.24 -11.09
C THR A 215 -31.00 0.18 -11.43
N THR A 216 -31.93 1.12 -11.44
CA THR A 216 -31.67 2.54 -11.69
C THR A 216 -31.23 3.30 -10.45
N ASN A 217 -31.64 2.87 -9.26
CA ASN A 217 -31.40 3.55 -7.99
C ASN A 217 -30.46 2.75 -7.10
N ILE A 218 -29.50 3.45 -6.51
CA ILE A 218 -28.61 2.92 -5.46
C ILE A 218 -29.02 3.57 -4.14
N VAL A 219 -29.15 2.77 -3.09
CA VAL A 219 -29.59 3.23 -1.78
C VAL A 219 -28.37 3.58 -0.94
N PHE A 220 -28.43 4.75 -0.30
CA PHE A 220 -27.47 5.16 0.73
C PHE A 220 -28.21 5.44 2.03
N ASP A 221 -28.03 4.58 3.02
CA ASP A 221 -28.62 4.70 4.34
C ASP A 221 -27.76 5.60 5.22
N LYS A 222 -28.17 6.88 5.34
CA LYS A 222 -27.46 7.86 6.14
C LYS A 222 -27.69 7.63 7.63
N LYS A 223 -26.62 7.51 8.41
CA LYS A 223 -26.71 7.43 9.86
C LYS A 223 -27.12 8.80 10.44
N VAL A 224 -28.34 8.91 10.95
CA VAL A 224 -28.84 10.12 11.60
C VAL A 224 -28.31 10.19 13.02
N THR A 225 -27.34 11.05 13.28
CA THR A 225 -26.89 11.38 14.64
C THR A 225 -27.99 12.16 15.36
N LYS A 226 -28.75 11.54 16.25
CA LYS A 226 -29.71 12.24 17.13
C LYS A 226 -28.92 13.23 17.99
N LYS A 227 -28.98 14.53 17.68
CA LYS A 227 -28.51 15.58 18.57
C LYS A 227 -29.28 15.43 19.87
N LYS A 228 -28.61 15.12 20.99
CA LYS A 228 -29.19 15.19 22.35
C LYS A 228 -29.66 16.62 22.56
N ALA A 229 -30.97 16.83 22.54
CA ALA A 229 -31.56 18.08 22.94
C ALA A 229 -31.21 18.32 24.42
N SER A 230 -30.34 19.28 24.68
CA SER A 230 -30.07 19.72 26.04
C SER A 230 -31.32 20.38 26.58
N LYS A 231 -32.04 19.68 27.46
CA LYS A 231 -33.10 20.30 28.30
C LYS A 231 -32.41 21.35 29.17
N LYS A 232 -32.51 22.62 28.81
CA LYS A 232 -32.30 23.72 29.73
C LYS A 232 -33.42 23.66 30.78
N LYS A 233 -33.11 23.17 32.00
CA LYS A 233 -33.93 23.45 33.18
C LYS A 233 -33.81 24.93 33.46
N LYS A 234 -34.93 25.64 33.29
CA LYS A 234 -35.13 26.95 33.97
C LYS A 234 -35.43 26.68 35.43
N GLN A 235 -34.64 27.20 36.31
CA GLN A 235 -35.02 27.62 37.65
C GLN A 235 -35.46 29.06 37.61
#